data_6ae37c22a54548e1676de5acbdc7bcd3
#
_entry.id   6ae37c22a54548e1676de5acbdc7bcd3
#
_cell.length_a   1.000
_cell.length_b   1.000
_cell.length_c   1.000
_cell.angle_alpha   90.00
_cell.angle_beta   90.00
_cell.angle_gamma   90.00
#
_symmetry.space_group_name_H-M   'P 1'
#
loop_
_entity.id
_entity.type
_entity.pdbx_description
1 polymer ?
#
loop_
_entity_poly.entity_id
_entity_poly.type
_entity_poly.pdbx_seq_one_letter_code
_entity_poly.pdbx_strand_id
1 'polypeptide(L)'
;MAGIWRGVGLNIRLRFQNRLTSKTLFVQNRLTGETLFFQNRLTGETFLLLLHINLYNMESLINKCRRLIAITKTDYVREIVHNINWNCRLISIRGARGVGKTTLMLQYLKQHNIDYKTMLYVSLDSNYFTRNSLLDFAEQFYMQGGKHLFIDEVHKYPGWSKEIKEIYDSYPELKLVISGSSLLDILNADADLSRRCVPYEMQGLSYREYLAMVHGIQLPSTTLDKLLSAPEEFCNIVNERCRPLAHFNSYLQQGYYPFILEGEQEYPLRIENVVNFILEVELPQLCGVDIGNIRKLKSLLIILASKVPLQVDMTKISAAAGLARTTLLSYLQILHRSRLLNLLFSGEDSVKKMQKPDKIYLENPNLIDVLSLTGGNTGTIRESFVVNQLAYQHLVEYTKAGDLIIDKTYTIEIGGKSKDGKQIANVPHSFIAADDTEYAFGNKIPLWAFGCLY
;
A
#
# COMPACT_ATOMS: atom_id res chain seq x y z
N MET A 1 -35.52 38.06 -24.93
CA MET A 1 -35.54 38.48 -23.53
C MET A 1 -34.19 38.21 -22.91
N ALA A 2 -33.56 39.19 -22.31
CA ALA A 2 -32.29 39.03 -21.62
C ALA A 2 -32.57 39.01 -20.12
N GLY A 3 -32.31 37.91 -19.46
CA GLY A 3 -32.45 37.80 -18.01
C GLY A 3 -31.06 37.77 -17.34
N ILE A 4 -30.90 38.55 -16.28
CA ILE A 4 -29.71 38.53 -15.42
C ILE A 4 -30.09 37.77 -14.16
N TRP A 5 -29.46 36.63 -13.93
CA TRP A 5 -29.60 35.89 -12.69
C TRP A 5 -28.40 36.21 -11.77
N ARG A 6 -28.65 36.65 -10.56
CA ARG A 6 -27.66 36.83 -9.51
C ARG A 6 -27.87 35.74 -8.47
N GLY A 7 -27.07 34.68 -8.56
CA GLY A 7 -26.95 33.68 -7.50
C GLY A 7 -25.47 33.46 -7.22
N VAL A 8 -25.14 33.48 -5.95
CA VAL A 8 -23.85 33.23 -5.30
C VAL A 8 -22.67 32.99 -6.25
N GLY A 9 -21.97 34.04 -6.64
CA GLY A 9 -20.61 33.97 -7.19
C GLY A 9 -20.43 33.75 -8.70
N LEU A 10 -21.48 33.49 -9.48
CA LEU A 10 -21.37 33.31 -10.93
C LEU A 10 -22.10 34.41 -11.71
N ASN A 11 -21.37 35.20 -12.52
CA ASN A 11 -21.94 36.16 -13.46
C ASN A 11 -22.05 35.51 -14.86
N ILE A 12 -23.21 34.93 -15.16
CA ILE A 12 -23.51 34.34 -16.49
C ILE A 12 -24.45 35.26 -17.23
N ARG A 13 -24.13 35.60 -18.48
CA ARG A 13 -24.98 36.34 -19.37
C ARG A 13 -25.57 35.40 -20.41
N LEU A 14 -26.90 35.23 -20.35
CA LEU A 14 -27.65 34.44 -21.32
C LEU A 14 -28.16 35.32 -22.45
N ARG A 15 -27.85 35.01 -23.70
CA ARG A 15 -28.46 35.61 -24.90
C ARG A 15 -29.20 34.53 -25.67
N PHE A 16 -30.50 34.71 -25.83
CA PHE A 16 -31.32 33.86 -26.70
C PHE A 16 -31.48 34.57 -28.05
N GLN A 17 -31.13 33.86 -29.11
CA GLN A 17 -31.42 34.31 -30.47
C GLN A 17 -32.47 33.36 -31.07
N ASN A 18 -33.67 33.88 -31.29
CA ASN A 18 -34.74 33.15 -31.98
C ASN A 18 -34.58 33.35 -33.50
N ARG A 19 -34.20 32.28 -34.22
CA ARG A 19 -34.52 32.11 -35.64
C ARG A 19 -35.46 30.91 -35.76
N LEU A 20 -36.42 31.02 -36.64
CA LEU A 20 -37.64 30.22 -36.79
C LEU A 20 -37.50 28.67 -36.85
N THR A 21 -36.33 28.09 -36.78
CA THR A 21 -36.13 26.63 -36.95
C THR A 21 -35.08 25.97 -36.03
N SER A 22 -34.34 26.73 -35.25
CA SER A 22 -33.42 26.15 -34.24
C SER A 22 -33.21 27.07 -33.06
N LYS A 23 -33.43 26.53 -31.84
CA LYS A 23 -33.09 27.25 -30.58
C LYS A 23 -31.62 26.95 -30.27
N THR A 24 -30.76 27.93 -30.45
CA THR A 24 -29.35 27.85 -30.03
C THR A 24 -29.18 28.66 -28.74
N LEU A 25 -28.65 28.03 -27.73
CA LEU A 25 -28.31 28.64 -26.45
C LEU A 25 -26.85 29.04 -26.44
N PHE A 26 -26.57 30.32 -26.21
CA PHE A 26 -25.23 30.85 -26.01
C PHE A 26 -24.98 30.99 -24.50
N VAL A 27 -23.97 30.35 -23.98
CA VAL A 27 -23.54 30.51 -22.59
C VAL A 27 -22.14 31.13 -22.63
N GLN A 28 -22.00 32.36 -22.17
CA GLN A 28 -20.71 33.01 -22.04
C GLN A 28 -20.29 33.08 -20.57
N ASN A 29 -19.15 32.49 -20.28
CA ASN A 29 -18.54 32.61 -18.96
C ASN A 29 -17.82 33.96 -18.88
N ARG A 30 -18.27 34.85 -17.99
CA ARG A 30 -17.70 36.18 -17.82
C ARG A 30 -16.28 36.20 -17.25
N LEU A 31 -15.86 35.13 -16.62
CA LEU A 31 -14.51 35.03 -16.04
C LEU A 31 -13.46 34.58 -17.04
N THR A 32 -13.84 33.72 -18.01
CA THR A 32 -12.91 33.20 -19.02
C THR A 32 -13.13 33.80 -20.42
N GLY A 33 -14.23 34.48 -20.65
CA GLY A 33 -14.58 35.05 -21.98
C GLY A 33 -15.07 34.02 -23.01
N GLU A 34 -15.11 32.76 -22.65
CA GLU A 34 -15.47 31.66 -23.57
C GLU A 34 -16.96 31.58 -23.84
N THR A 35 -17.33 31.32 -25.10
CA THR A 35 -18.71 31.15 -25.55
C THR A 35 -18.92 29.70 -26.00
N LEU A 36 -19.79 28.97 -25.33
CA LEU A 36 -20.17 27.61 -25.69
C LEU A 36 -21.48 27.61 -26.51
N PHE A 37 -21.52 26.82 -27.58
CA PHE A 37 -22.66 26.68 -28.48
C PHE A 37 -23.33 25.31 -28.29
N PHE A 38 -24.64 25.31 -28.03
CA PHE A 38 -25.40 24.07 -27.89
C PHE A 38 -26.55 24.02 -28.89
N GLN A 39 -26.57 23.01 -29.73
CA GLN A 39 -27.69 22.63 -30.58
C GLN A 39 -28.27 21.35 -30.03
N ASN A 40 -29.32 21.38 -29.27
CA ASN A 40 -30.40 20.39 -29.13
C ASN A 40 -31.24 20.51 -27.85
N ARG A 41 -32.44 20.04 -27.94
CA ARG A 41 -33.64 19.75 -27.14
C ARG A 41 -33.66 19.86 -25.58
N LEU A 42 -32.64 20.30 -24.89
CA LEU A 42 -32.73 20.57 -23.47
C LEU A 42 -33.26 21.98 -23.23
N THR A 43 -34.23 22.15 -22.35
CA THR A 43 -34.65 23.50 -21.91
C THR A 43 -33.46 24.14 -21.21
N GLY A 44 -33.27 25.47 -21.39
CA GLY A 44 -32.15 26.21 -20.79
C GLY A 44 -32.04 26.03 -19.25
N GLU A 45 -33.18 25.80 -18.59
CA GLU A 45 -33.23 25.51 -17.16
C GLU A 45 -32.60 24.13 -16.80
N THR A 46 -32.90 23.08 -17.59
CA THR A 46 -32.34 21.76 -17.36
C THR A 46 -30.84 21.73 -17.59
N PHE A 47 -30.35 22.47 -18.57
CA PHE A 47 -28.92 22.57 -18.86
C PHE A 47 -28.17 23.33 -17.75
N LEU A 48 -28.72 24.46 -17.30
CA LEU A 48 -28.18 25.24 -16.17
C LEU A 48 -28.18 24.44 -14.87
N LEU A 49 -29.21 23.62 -14.65
CA LEU A 49 -29.28 22.73 -13.48
C LEU A 49 -28.19 21.66 -13.55
N LEU A 50 -27.97 21.02 -14.71
CA LEU A 50 -26.92 20.03 -14.91
C LEU A 50 -25.51 20.62 -14.77
N LEU A 51 -25.28 21.82 -15.33
CA LEU A 51 -24.02 22.55 -15.15
C LEU A 51 -23.79 22.95 -13.69
N HIS A 52 -24.82 23.37 -13.01
CA HIS A 52 -24.75 23.71 -11.58
C HIS A 52 -24.50 22.51 -10.70
N ILE A 53 -25.14 21.38 -11.00
CA ILE A 53 -24.93 20.11 -10.29
C ILE A 53 -23.49 19.60 -10.51
N ASN A 54 -22.93 19.65 -11.72
CA ASN A 54 -21.58 19.21 -12.01
C ASN A 54 -20.51 20.12 -11.37
N LEU A 55 -20.69 21.44 -11.40
CA LEU A 55 -19.80 22.38 -10.73
C LEU A 55 -19.85 22.21 -9.20
N TYR A 56 -21.05 22.03 -8.64
CA TYR A 56 -21.23 21.78 -7.21
C TYR A 56 -20.57 20.49 -6.77
N ASN A 57 -20.64 19.45 -7.60
CA ASN A 57 -20.03 18.16 -7.32
C ASN A 57 -18.50 18.22 -7.31
N MET A 58 -17.85 18.91 -8.26
CA MET A 58 -16.40 19.08 -8.28
C MET A 58 -15.92 19.96 -7.10
N GLU A 59 -16.63 21.04 -6.79
CA GLU A 59 -16.32 21.88 -5.64
C GLU A 59 -16.41 21.10 -4.31
N SER A 60 -17.36 20.17 -4.21
CA SER A 60 -17.47 19.26 -3.06
C SER A 60 -16.23 18.37 -2.90
N LEU A 61 -15.67 17.81 -4.00
CA LEU A 61 -14.43 17.03 -3.96
C LEU A 61 -13.22 17.88 -3.58
N ILE A 62 -13.12 19.11 -4.11
CA ILE A 62 -12.06 20.07 -3.74
C ILE A 62 -12.14 20.39 -2.24
N ASN A 63 -13.33 20.65 -1.72
CA ASN A 63 -13.54 20.95 -0.30
C ASN A 63 -13.22 19.74 0.60
N LYS A 64 -13.52 18.51 0.14
CA LYS A 64 -13.12 17.28 0.82
C LYS A 64 -11.59 17.14 0.84
N CYS A 65 -10.92 17.36 -0.29
CA CYS A 65 -9.48 17.35 -0.40
C CYS A 65 -8.83 18.36 0.55
N ARG A 66 -9.32 19.61 0.57
CA ARG A 66 -8.84 20.67 1.49
C ARG A 66 -8.92 20.25 2.95
N ARG A 67 -10.06 19.68 3.37
CA ARG A 67 -10.24 19.20 4.75
C ARG A 67 -9.26 18.09 5.10
N LEU A 68 -9.11 17.11 4.22
CA LEU A 68 -8.19 15.99 4.44
C LEU A 68 -6.75 16.47 4.57
N ILE A 69 -6.30 17.36 3.68
CA ILE A 69 -4.95 17.93 3.75
C ILE A 69 -4.75 18.75 5.04
N ALA A 70 -5.76 19.55 5.43
CA ALA A 70 -5.66 20.37 6.64
C ALA A 70 -5.43 19.54 7.90
N ILE A 71 -6.16 18.43 8.06
CA ILE A 71 -6.08 17.55 9.24
C ILE A 71 -4.90 16.56 9.18
N THR A 72 -4.28 16.35 8.02
CA THR A 72 -3.16 15.42 7.87
C THR A 72 -1.95 15.94 8.64
N LYS A 73 -1.42 15.13 9.55
CA LYS A 73 -0.19 15.42 10.29
C LYS A 73 1.04 15.22 9.42
N THR A 74 2.06 16.03 9.58
CA THR A 74 3.35 15.98 8.88
C THR A 74 4.54 15.91 9.82
N ASP A 75 4.30 15.62 11.10
CA ASP A 75 5.33 15.49 12.13
C ASP A 75 6.32 14.36 11.78
N TYR A 76 5.80 13.33 11.15
CA TYR A 76 6.61 12.26 10.56
C TYR A 76 6.10 11.93 9.15
N VAL A 77 7.03 11.87 8.19
CA VAL A 77 6.76 11.46 6.81
C VAL A 77 7.63 10.26 6.48
N ARG A 78 7.01 9.23 5.90
CA ARG A 78 7.70 7.98 5.53
C ARG A 78 8.79 8.26 4.49
N GLU A 79 9.95 7.62 4.66
CA GLU A 79 11.11 7.86 3.80
C GLU A 79 10.87 7.50 2.33
N ILE A 80 9.98 6.57 2.06
CA ILE A 80 9.57 6.21 0.70
C ILE A 80 9.15 7.45 -0.13
N VAL A 81 8.66 8.54 0.49
CA VAL A 81 8.30 9.78 -0.23
C VAL A 81 9.47 10.33 -1.03
N HIS A 82 10.71 10.18 -0.55
CA HIS A 82 11.93 10.64 -1.21
C HIS A 82 12.39 9.69 -2.32
N ASN A 83 11.99 8.43 -2.27
CA ASN A 83 12.33 7.40 -3.25
C ASN A 83 11.38 7.40 -4.47
N ILE A 84 10.20 8.02 -4.34
CA ILE A 84 9.23 8.14 -5.42
C ILE A 84 9.68 9.23 -6.39
N ASN A 85 9.84 8.88 -7.67
CA ASN A 85 10.02 9.86 -8.73
C ASN A 85 8.68 10.49 -9.14
N TRP A 86 8.28 11.53 -8.43
CA TRP A 86 7.03 12.26 -8.65
C TRP A 86 6.91 12.95 -10.03
N ASN A 87 7.98 12.93 -10.83
CA ASN A 87 7.96 13.43 -12.20
C ASN A 87 7.44 12.42 -13.22
N CYS A 88 7.31 11.16 -12.86
CA CYS A 88 6.68 10.15 -13.72
C CYS A 88 5.23 10.52 -14.02
N ARG A 89 4.78 10.23 -15.24
CA ARG A 89 3.42 10.55 -15.69
C ARG A 89 2.34 9.69 -15.01
N LEU A 90 2.66 8.45 -14.69
CA LEU A 90 1.76 7.54 -13.98
C LEU A 90 2.56 6.77 -12.93
N ILE A 91 2.20 6.98 -11.68
CA ILE A 91 2.77 6.33 -10.50
C ILE A 91 1.69 5.49 -9.83
N SER A 92 2.03 4.27 -9.41
CA SER A 92 1.16 3.44 -8.59
C SER A 92 1.81 3.20 -7.23
N ILE A 93 1.17 3.66 -6.15
CA ILE A 93 1.56 3.38 -4.77
C ILE A 93 0.74 2.19 -4.27
N ARG A 94 1.38 1.04 -4.13
CA ARG A 94 0.78 -0.22 -3.71
C ARG A 94 1.21 -0.58 -2.30
N GLY A 95 0.55 -1.52 -1.70
CA GLY A 95 0.94 -2.06 -0.40
C GLY A 95 -0.26 -2.55 0.40
N ALA A 96 0.01 -3.23 1.51
CA ALA A 96 -1.01 -3.79 2.38
C ALA A 96 -2.02 -2.73 2.83
N ARG A 97 -3.21 -3.19 3.22
CA ARG A 97 -4.20 -2.31 3.84
C ARG A 97 -3.68 -1.80 5.19
N GLY A 98 -3.85 -0.50 5.47
CA GLY A 98 -3.46 0.10 6.74
C GLY A 98 -2.01 0.60 6.84
N VAL A 99 -1.16 0.44 5.80
CA VAL A 99 0.24 0.89 5.84
C VAL A 99 0.44 2.40 5.65
N GLY A 100 -0.64 3.16 5.33
CA GLY A 100 -0.58 4.63 5.27
C GLY A 100 -0.47 5.24 3.88
N LYS A 101 -0.83 4.54 2.80
CA LYS A 101 -0.77 5.04 1.41
C LYS A 101 -1.51 6.38 1.21
N THR A 102 -2.75 6.46 1.67
CA THR A 102 -3.56 7.69 1.64
C THR A 102 -2.86 8.84 2.36
N THR A 103 -2.32 8.56 3.56
CA THR A 103 -1.60 9.55 4.37
C THR A 103 -0.36 10.06 3.65
N LEU A 104 0.42 9.17 3.02
CA LEU A 104 1.60 9.54 2.24
C LEU A 104 1.26 10.53 1.11
N MET A 105 0.22 10.25 0.33
CA MET A 105 -0.23 11.15 -0.74
C MET A 105 -0.68 12.51 -0.21
N LEU A 106 -1.44 12.52 0.87
CA LEU A 106 -1.91 13.77 1.50
C LEU A 106 -0.77 14.57 2.13
N GLN A 107 0.23 13.90 2.74
CA GLN A 107 1.44 14.53 3.25
C GLN A 107 2.26 15.17 2.14
N TYR A 108 2.46 14.46 1.02
CA TYR A 108 3.13 15.00 -0.15
C TYR A 108 2.44 16.28 -0.65
N LEU A 109 1.12 16.23 -0.82
CA LEU A 109 0.33 17.39 -1.24
C LEU A 109 0.44 18.55 -0.24
N LYS A 110 0.39 18.28 1.05
CA LYS A 110 0.51 19.30 2.10
C LYS A 110 1.86 20.00 2.09
N GLN A 111 2.95 19.25 1.94
CA GLN A 111 4.33 19.78 1.90
C GLN A 111 4.59 20.67 0.67
N HIS A 112 3.89 20.43 -0.44
CA HIS A 112 4.06 21.20 -1.69
C HIS A 112 3.15 22.42 -1.80
N ASN A 113 2.41 22.78 -0.73
CA ASN A 113 1.52 23.95 -0.70
C ASN A 113 0.65 24.07 -1.96
N ILE A 114 -0.10 23.01 -2.25
CA ILE A 114 -0.76 22.85 -3.54
C ILE A 114 -1.78 23.94 -3.88
N ASP A 115 -1.81 24.31 -5.15
CA ASP A 115 -2.97 24.95 -5.75
C ASP A 115 -3.98 23.87 -6.20
N TYR A 116 -5.16 23.84 -5.56
CA TYR A 116 -6.22 22.86 -5.83
C TYR A 116 -6.77 22.91 -7.27
N LYS A 117 -6.44 23.94 -8.03
CA LYS A 117 -6.75 24.04 -9.46
C LYS A 117 -5.80 23.17 -10.30
N THR A 118 -4.56 23.01 -9.85
CA THR A 118 -3.52 22.29 -10.57
C THR A 118 -3.22 20.91 -10.00
N MET A 119 -3.48 20.70 -8.71
CA MET A 119 -3.25 19.43 -8.01
C MET A 119 -4.45 19.06 -7.17
N LEU A 120 -5.00 17.86 -7.34
CA LEU A 120 -6.18 17.42 -6.63
C LEU A 120 -6.06 15.96 -6.20
N TYR A 121 -6.54 15.67 -4.97
CA TYR A 121 -6.72 14.32 -4.45
C TYR A 121 -8.19 13.95 -4.46
N VAL A 122 -8.49 12.75 -4.97
CA VAL A 122 -9.81 12.13 -4.94
C VAL A 122 -9.71 10.67 -4.56
N SER A 123 -10.73 10.13 -3.89
CA SER A 123 -10.84 8.70 -3.62
C SER A 123 -11.98 8.11 -4.43
N LEU A 124 -11.73 7.00 -5.13
CA LEU A 124 -12.75 6.30 -5.91
C LEU A 124 -13.75 5.52 -5.04
N ASP A 125 -13.52 5.45 -3.73
CA ASP A 125 -14.52 4.99 -2.74
C ASP A 125 -15.59 6.06 -2.44
N SER A 126 -15.52 7.23 -3.09
CA SER A 126 -16.50 8.31 -2.91
C SER A 126 -17.78 8.02 -3.69
N ASN A 127 -18.94 8.31 -3.07
CA ASN A 127 -20.26 8.25 -3.72
C ASN A 127 -20.35 9.08 -5.01
N TYR A 128 -19.44 10.03 -5.22
CA TYR A 128 -19.35 10.78 -6.47
C TYR A 128 -19.15 9.85 -7.67
N PHE A 129 -18.23 8.89 -7.55
CA PHE A 129 -17.86 7.97 -8.63
C PHE A 129 -18.83 6.79 -8.82
N THR A 130 -19.86 6.67 -8.01
CA THR A 130 -20.99 5.75 -8.29
C THR A 130 -21.89 6.23 -9.42
N ARG A 131 -21.84 7.52 -9.74
CA ARG A 131 -22.71 8.17 -10.74
C ARG A 131 -21.95 8.93 -11.83
N ASN A 132 -20.66 9.17 -11.64
CA ASN A 132 -19.82 9.93 -12.55
C ASN A 132 -18.62 9.09 -12.97
N SER A 133 -18.26 9.17 -14.25
CA SER A 133 -17.09 8.51 -14.80
C SER A 133 -15.81 9.19 -14.29
N LEU A 134 -14.77 8.39 -14.06
CA LEU A 134 -13.44 8.89 -13.74
C LEU A 134 -12.85 9.65 -14.94
N LEU A 135 -13.10 9.17 -16.16
CA LEU A 135 -12.64 9.81 -17.39
C LEU A 135 -13.22 11.21 -17.54
N ASP A 136 -14.56 11.37 -17.44
CA ASP A 136 -15.23 12.68 -17.54
C ASP A 136 -14.74 13.65 -16.44
N PHE A 137 -14.51 13.13 -15.25
CA PHE A 137 -13.95 13.92 -14.14
C PHE A 137 -12.52 14.40 -14.44
N ALA A 138 -11.66 13.52 -14.94
CA ALA A 138 -10.27 13.85 -15.28
C ALA A 138 -10.20 14.85 -16.44
N GLU A 139 -11.07 14.72 -17.46
CA GLU A 139 -11.20 15.66 -18.56
C GLU A 139 -11.59 17.05 -18.02
N GLN A 140 -12.62 17.14 -17.21
CA GLN A 140 -13.06 18.42 -16.61
C GLN A 140 -11.95 19.05 -15.77
N PHE A 141 -11.23 18.26 -14.97
CA PHE A 141 -10.12 18.74 -14.16
C PHE A 141 -8.98 19.28 -15.05
N TYR A 142 -8.61 18.52 -16.10
CA TYR A 142 -7.58 18.93 -17.07
C TYR A 142 -7.95 20.23 -17.80
N MET A 143 -9.18 20.34 -18.28
CA MET A 143 -9.69 21.54 -18.97
C MET A 143 -9.71 22.79 -18.08
N GLN A 144 -9.78 22.61 -16.76
CA GLN A 144 -9.69 23.69 -15.77
C GLN A 144 -8.24 24.04 -15.38
N GLY A 145 -7.24 23.44 -16.03
CA GLY A 145 -5.82 23.67 -15.77
C GLY A 145 -5.18 22.68 -14.80
N GLY A 146 -5.86 21.57 -14.53
CA GLY A 146 -5.33 20.46 -13.71
C GLY A 146 -4.09 19.83 -14.32
N LYS A 147 -3.09 19.56 -13.49
CA LYS A 147 -1.79 18.99 -13.91
C LYS A 147 -1.44 17.70 -13.17
N HIS A 148 -1.85 17.55 -11.92
CA HIS A 148 -1.54 16.38 -11.10
C HIS A 148 -2.82 15.88 -10.43
N LEU A 149 -3.20 14.64 -10.72
CA LEU A 149 -4.38 14.01 -10.14
C LEU A 149 -3.96 12.81 -9.29
N PHE A 150 -4.26 12.87 -8.00
CA PHE A 150 -4.04 11.81 -7.03
C PHE A 150 -5.33 11.04 -6.83
N ILE A 151 -5.33 9.76 -7.20
CA ILE A 151 -6.53 8.91 -7.23
C ILE A 151 -6.32 7.75 -6.28
N ASP A 152 -7.04 7.78 -5.17
CA ASP A 152 -6.93 6.78 -4.11
C ASP A 152 -7.96 5.67 -4.26
N GLU A 153 -7.62 4.46 -3.79
CA GLU A 153 -8.48 3.27 -3.75
C GLU A 153 -9.04 2.88 -5.14
N VAL A 154 -8.19 2.91 -6.19
CA VAL A 154 -8.65 2.69 -7.57
C VAL A 154 -9.38 1.36 -7.77
N HIS A 155 -9.05 0.32 -6.98
CA HIS A 155 -9.68 -1.00 -7.05
C HIS A 155 -11.17 -0.99 -6.66
N LYS A 156 -11.66 0.08 -6.03
CA LYS A 156 -13.08 0.26 -5.70
C LYS A 156 -13.94 0.66 -6.90
N TYR A 157 -13.30 1.09 -8.00
CA TYR A 157 -14.00 1.57 -9.19
C TYR A 157 -13.91 0.52 -10.32
N PRO A 158 -15.04 -0.08 -10.75
CA PRO A 158 -15.05 -1.05 -11.84
C PRO A 158 -14.52 -0.44 -13.15
N GLY A 159 -13.59 -1.13 -13.82
CA GLY A 159 -13.04 -0.66 -15.10
C GLY A 159 -11.98 0.46 -14.99
N TRP A 160 -11.53 0.77 -13.79
CA TRP A 160 -10.54 1.81 -13.51
C TRP A 160 -9.29 1.75 -14.41
N SER A 161 -8.79 0.57 -14.71
CA SER A 161 -7.56 0.39 -15.51
C SER A 161 -7.72 0.90 -16.96
N LYS A 162 -8.91 0.69 -17.54
CA LYS A 162 -9.24 1.17 -18.89
C LYS A 162 -9.35 2.70 -18.91
N GLU A 163 -10.04 3.28 -17.94
CA GLU A 163 -10.17 4.74 -17.87
C GLU A 163 -8.85 5.43 -17.52
N ILE A 164 -8.02 4.89 -16.61
CA ILE A 164 -6.67 5.41 -16.35
C ILE A 164 -5.80 5.37 -17.59
N LYS A 165 -5.88 4.28 -18.38
CA LYS A 165 -5.17 4.19 -19.67
C LYS A 165 -5.64 5.29 -20.62
N GLU A 166 -6.94 5.45 -20.79
CA GLU A 166 -7.52 6.45 -21.69
C GLU A 166 -7.14 7.87 -21.28
N ILE A 167 -7.19 8.19 -19.98
CA ILE A 167 -6.74 9.46 -19.41
C ILE A 167 -5.25 9.68 -19.72
N TYR A 168 -4.41 8.66 -19.47
CA TYR A 168 -2.98 8.73 -19.76
C TYR A 168 -2.70 8.99 -21.24
N ASP A 169 -3.41 8.32 -22.13
CA ASP A 169 -3.18 8.44 -23.59
C ASP A 169 -3.74 9.76 -24.14
N SER A 170 -4.87 10.26 -23.61
CA SER A 170 -5.57 11.46 -24.09
C SER A 170 -5.01 12.78 -23.53
N TYR A 171 -4.46 12.78 -22.31
CA TYR A 171 -3.99 13.99 -21.63
C TYR A 171 -2.50 13.91 -21.25
N PRO A 172 -1.57 14.14 -22.22
CA PRO A 172 -0.13 13.93 -22.02
C PRO A 172 0.50 14.75 -20.91
N GLU A 173 -0.04 15.90 -20.59
CA GLU A 173 0.46 16.80 -19.54
C GLU A 173 -0.10 16.48 -18.14
N LEU A 174 -1.15 15.66 -18.07
CA LEU A 174 -1.74 15.27 -16.79
C LEU A 174 -0.92 14.13 -16.16
N LYS A 175 -0.34 14.40 -15.01
CA LYS A 175 0.34 13.39 -14.19
C LYS A 175 -0.67 12.71 -13.26
N LEU A 176 -0.56 11.39 -13.15
CA LEU A 176 -1.45 10.56 -12.35
C LEU A 176 -0.66 9.84 -11.26
N VAL A 177 -1.14 9.91 -10.05
CA VAL A 177 -0.68 9.10 -8.92
C VAL A 177 -1.87 8.27 -8.46
N ILE A 178 -1.78 6.96 -8.61
CA ILE A 178 -2.84 6.06 -8.17
C ILE A 178 -2.41 5.26 -6.95
N SER A 179 -3.36 4.94 -6.08
CA SER A 179 -3.13 4.00 -4.99
C SER A 179 -4.17 2.89 -4.95
N GLY A 180 -3.79 1.79 -4.35
CA GLY A 180 -4.70 0.69 -4.13
C GLY A 180 -4.12 -0.46 -3.31
N SER A 181 -4.92 -1.52 -3.15
CA SER A 181 -4.50 -2.75 -2.50
C SER A 181 -3.29 -3.39 -3.20
N SER A 182 -2.49 -4.15 -2.47
CA SER A 182 -1.43 -5.01 -3.02
C SER A 182 -1.95 -6.01 -4.06
N LEU A 183 -3.25 -6.30 -4.05
CA LEU A 183 -3.92 -7.17 -5.03
C LEU A 183 -4.08 -6.53 -6.42
N LEU A 184 -3.75 -5.24 -6.60
CA LEU A 184 -3.85 -4.57 -7.90
C LEU A 184 -3.08 -5.27 -9.02
N ASP A 185 -2.00 -6.00 -8.71
CA ASP A 185 -1.25 -6.77 -9.69
C ASP A 185 -2.07 -7.90 -10.32
N ILE A 186 -3.02 -8.46 -9.60
CA ILE A 186 -3.94 -9.49 -10.13
C ILE A 186 -4.91 -8.86 -11.13
N LEU A 187 -5.34 -7.63 -10.85
CA LEU A 187 -6.29 -6.89 -11.68
C LEU A 187 -5.61 -6.22 -12.90
N ASN A 188 -4.30 -6.01 -12.85
CA ASN A 188 -3.50 -5.50 -13.97
C ASN A 188 -3.27 -6.56 -15.07
N ALA A 189 -3.95 -7.69 -15.03
CA ALA A 189 -4.01 -8.64 -16.15
C ALA A 189 -4.53 -8.00 -17.46
N ASP A 190 -5.18 -6.84 -17.39
CA ASP A 190 -5.35 -5.93 -18.53
C ASP A 190 -3.99 -5.25 -18.79
N ALA A 191 -3.16 -5.97 -19.49
CA ALA A 191 -1.72 -5.82 -19.76
C ALA A 191 -1.22 -4.44 -20.24
N ASP A 192 -2.04 -3.43 -20.31
CA ASP A 192 -1.74 -2.18 -21.00
C ASP A 192 -1.19 -1.06 -20.11
N LEU A 193 -1.32 -1.17 -18.77
CA LEU A 193 -0.72 -0.20 -17.85
C LEU A 193 0.73 -0.53 -17.48
N SER A 194 1.18 -1.77 -17.66
CA SER A 194 2.50 -2.24 -17.25
C SER A 194 3.68 -1.44 -17.82
N ARG A 195 3.54 -0.92 -19.05
CA ARG A 195 4.55 -0.06 -19.71
C ARG A 195 4.42 1.42 -19.39
N ARG A 196 3.30 1.84 -18.80
CA ARG A 196 2.96 3.24 -18.52
C ARG A 196 3.16 3.61 -17.06
N CYS A 197 2.97 2.64 -16.18
CA CYS A 197 2.92 2.83 -14.74
C CYS A 197 4.24 2.44 -14.07
N VAL A 198 4.77 3.32 -13.23
CA VAL A 198 5.90 3.04 -12.35
C VAL A 198 5.36 2.63 -10.98
N PRO A 199 5.51 1.35 -10.59
CA PRO A 199 5.02 0.87 -9.31
C PRO A 199 6.00 1.17 -8.18
N TYR A 200 5.47 1.62 -7.04
CA TYR A 200 6.17 1.74 -5.77
C TYR A 200 5.43 0.93 -4.72
N GLU A 201 6.13 0.03 -4.07
CA GLU A 201 5.58 -0.79 -2.99
C GLU A 201 5.79 -0.08 -1.66
N MET A 202 4.72 0.10 -0.89
CA MET A 202 4.76 0.69 0.44
C MET A 202 4.54 -0.40 1.49
N GLN A 203 5.57 -0.69 2.25
CA GLN A 203 5.51 -1.64 3.37
C GLN A 203 4.91 -1.00 4.64
N GLY A 204 4.63 -1.80 5.66
CA GLY A 204 4.40 -1.29 7.00
C GLY A 204 5.63 -0.57 7.56
N LEU A 205 5.55 -0.10 8.78
CA LEU A 205 6.69 0.58 9.41
C LEU A 205 7.85 -0.41 9.61
N SER A 206 9.06 0.00 9.24
CA SER A 206 10.26 -0.64 9.74
C SER A 206 10.43 -0.34 11.24
N TYR A 207 11.31 -1.07 11.92
CA TYR A 207 11.60 -0.76 13.32
C TYR A 207 12.13 0.67 13.50
N ARG A 208 12.98 1.12 12.58
CA ARG A 208 13.50 2.49 12.54
C ARG A 208 12.38 3.54 12.40
N GLU A 209 11.44 3.30 11.48
CA GLU A 209 10.30 4.21 11.27
C GLU A 209 9.33 4.21 12.47
N TYR A 210 9.12 3.06 13.10
CA TYR A 210 8.35 2.96 14.34
C TYR A 210 8.98 3.79 15.46
N LEU A 211 10.29 3.67 15.68
CA LEU A 211 11.00 4.47 16.69
C LEU A 211 10.86 5.98 16.43
N ALA A 212 10.98 6.38 15.17
CA ALA A 212 10.83 7.79 14.80
C ALA A 212 9.40 8.29 14.99
N MET A 213 8.41 7.50 14.57
CA MET A 213 7.00 7.89 14.58
C MET A 213 6.38 7.86 15.98
N VAL A 214 6.69 6.83 16.78
CA VAL A 214 6.06 6.61 18.10
C VAL A 214 6.87 7.22 19.24
N HIS A 215 8.20 7.14 19.15
CA HIS A 215 9.08 7.56 20.25
C HIS A 215 9.89 8.82 19.92
N GLY A 216 9.80 9.37 18.70
CA GLY A 216 10.59 10.54 18.27
C GLY A 216 12.10 10.27 18.11
N ILE A 217 12.51 9.00 18.10
CA ILE A 217 13.92 8.58 18.03
C ILE A 217 14.31 8.43 16.57
N GLN A 218 15.13 9.35 16.06
CA GLN A 218 15.60 9.34 14.67
C GLN A 218 16.86 8.49 14.54
N LEU A 219 16.80 7.41 13.78
CA LEU A 219 17.92 6.54 13.47
C LEU A 219 18.29 6.64 11.98
N PRO A 220 19.58 6.45 11.62
CA PRO A 220 19.95 6.35 10.22
C PRO A 220 19.41 5.07 9.59
N SER A 221 19.07 5.10 8.30
CA SER A 221 18.90 3.88 7.49
C SER A 221 20.26 3.31 7.10
N THR A 222 20.29 2.01 6.80
CA THR A 222 21.49 1.34 6.27
C THR A 222 21.10 0.39 5.15
N THR A 223 22.03 0.03 4.30
CA THR A 223 21.85 -1.04 3.31
C THR A 223 22.23 -2.39 3.90
N LEU A 224 21.73 -3.49 3.35
CA LEU A 224 22.11 -4.82 3.80
C LEU A 224 23.63 -5.03 3.70
N ASP A 225 24.25 -4.64 2.59
CA ASP A 225 25.71 -4.78 2.41
C ASP A 225 26.51 -4.03 3.49
N LYS A 226 26.12 -2.81 3.85
CA LYS A 226 26.77 -2.05 4.93
C LYS A 226 26.55 -2.69 6.28
N LEU A 227 25.30 -3.13 6.56
CA LEU A 227 25.01 -3.82 7.81
C LEU A 227 25.84 -5.10 7.98
N LEU A 228 26.00 -5.88 6.90
CA LEU A 228 26.75 -7.15 6.95
C LEU A 228 28.28 -6.93 6.95
N SER A 229 28.78 -5.88 6.30
CA SER A 229 30.23 -5.61 6.23
C SER A 229 30.80 -4.88 7.45
N ALA A 230 30.00 -4.00 8.08
CA ALA A 230 30.42 -3.19 9.23
C ALA A 230 29.33 -3.15 10.32
N PRO A 231 28.89 -4.31 10.84
CA PRO A 231 27.77 -4.38 11.77
C PRO A 231 28.05 -3.68 13.11
N GLU A 232 29.28 -3.74 13.59
CA GLU A 232 29.68 -3.13 14.86
C GLU A 232 29.60 -1.61 14.79
N GLU A 233 30.05 -0.99 13.69
CA GLU A 233 29.98 0.46 13.47
C GLU A 233 28.52 0.93 13.49
N PHE A 234 27.65 0.26 12.74
CA PHE A 234 26.23 0.61 12.69
C PHE A 234 25.56 0.46 14.06
N CYS A 235 25.80 -0.65 14.75
CA CYS A 235 25.22 -0.88 16.08
C CYS A 235 25.69 0.16 17.11
N ASN A 236 26.96 0.58 17.06
CA ASN A 236 27.47 1.63 17.94
C ASN A 236 26.75 2.97 17.69
N ILE A 237 26.59 3.39 16.41
CA ILE A 237 25.87 4.61 16.06
C ILE A 237 24.43 4.60 16.60
N VAL A 238 23.75 3.45 16.54
CA VAL A 238 22.38 3.32 17.05
C VAL A 238 22.35 3.34 18.57
N ASN A 239 23.25 2.60 19.25
CA ASN A 239 23.31 2.53 20.71
C ASN A 239 23.72 3.84 21.38
N GLU A 240 24.39 4.75 20.67
CA GLU A 240 24.63 6.13 21.12
C GLU A 240 23.34 6.96 21.17
N ARG A 241 22.33 6.62 20.39
CA ARG A 241 21.07 7.37 20.28
C ARG A 241 19.95 6.80 21.12
N CYS A 242 19.89 5.48 21.25
CA CYS A 242 18.86 4.79 22.04
C CYS A 242 19.33 3.42 22.48
N ARG A 243 18.52 2.78 23.34
CA ARG A 243 18.63 1.34 23.66
C ARG A 243 17.63 0.57 22.80
N PRO A 244 18.07 -0.05 21.70
CA PRO A 244 17.14 -0.66 20.75
C PRO A 244 16.26 -1.74 21.37
N LEU A 245 16.79 -2.58 22.25
CA LEU A 245 16.02 -3.65 22.89
C LEU A 245 14.88 -3.15 23.76
N ALA A 246 14.94 -1.90 24.28
CA ALA A 246 13.88 -1.35 25.12
C ALA A 246 12.53 -1.21 24.38
N HIS A 247 12.55 -1.05 23.08
CA HIS A 247 11.36 -0.84 22.24
C HIS A 247 11.09 -1.99 21.25
N PHE A 248 12.04 -2.90 21.09
CA PHE A 248 11.97 -3.90 20.02
C PHE A 248 10.83 -4.90 20.23
N ASN A 249 10.62 -5.35 21.46
CA ASN A 249 9.52 -6.26 21.76
C ASN A 249 8.15 -5.62 21.50
N SER A 250 7.97 -4.36 21.89
CA SER A 250 6.75 -3.61 21.62
C SER A 250 6.49 -3.46 20.11
N TYR A 251 7.56 -3.22 19.33
CA TYR A 251 7.45 -3.20 17.86
C TYR A 251 6.99 -4.55 17.29
N LEU A 252 7.57 -5.66 17.77
CA LEU A 252 7.21 -7.00 17.30
C LEU A 252 5.73 -7.33 17.58
N GLN A 253 5.16 -6.78 18.64
CA GLN A 253 3.76 -6.97 18.99
C GLN A 253 2.83 -5.98 18.27
N GLN A 254 3.19 -4.69 18.18
CA GLN A 254 2.27 -3.64 17.74
C GLN A 254 2.93 -2.47 17.00
N GLY A 255 4.02 -2.68 16.27
CA GLY A 255 4.79 -1.60 15.64
C GLY A 255 4.68 -1.50 14.13
N TYR A 256 4.11 -2.50 13.44
CA TYR A 256 4.16 -2.57 11.99
C TYR A 256 3.18 -1.61 11.28
N TYR A 257 2.01 -1.37 11.86
CA TYR A 257 0.99 -0.52 11.24
C TYR A 257 0.95 0.88 11.86
N PRO A 258 0.95 1.97 11.02
CA PRO A 258 0.92 3.35 11.52
C PRO A 258 -0.26 3.71 12.41
N PHE A 259 -1.36 2.96 12.35
CA PHE A 259 -2.53 3.22 13.18
C PHE A 259 -2.33 2.90 14.67
N ILE A 260 -1.12 2.47 15.08
CA ILE A 260 -0.70 2.45 16.49
C ILE A 260 -0.83 3.83 17.14
N LEU A 261 -0.65 4.91 16.38
CA LEU A 261 -0.84 6.29 16.85
C LEU A 261 -2.29 6.63 17.23
N GLU A 262 -3.25 5.80 16.84
CA GLU A 262 -4.67 6.01 17.15
C GLU A 262 -5.11 5.30 18.44
N GLY A 263 -4.22 4.53 19.08
CA GLY A 263 -4.46 3.83 20.34
C GLY A 263 -3.86 2.43 20.37
N GLU A 264 -3.07 2.16 21.41
CA GLU A 264 -2.42 0.85 21.59
C GLU A 264 -3.44 -0.24 21.96
N GLN A 265 -4.46 0.12 22.75
CA GLN A 265 -5.47 -0.84 23.22
C GLN A 265 -6.36 -1.35 22.09
N GLU A 266 -6.67 -0.50 21.12
CA GLU A 266 -7.48 -0.83 19.95
C GLU A 266 -6.67 -1.45 18.79
N TYR A 267 -5.35 -1.46 18.90
CA TYR A 267 -4.47 -1.92 17.82
C TYR A 267 -4.74 -3.38 17.38
N PRO A 268 -4.88 -4.37 18.29
CA PRO A 268 -5.21 -5.74 17.90
C PRO A 268 -6.54 -5.84 17.15
N LEU A 269 -7.57 -5.14 17.65
CA LEU A 269 -8.89 -5.12 17.00
C LEU A 269 -8.84 -4.52 15.59
N ARG A 270 -8.00 -3.48 15.39
CA ARG A 270 -7.79 -2.89 14.06
C ARG A 270 -7.12 -3.87 13.10
N ILE A 271 -6.15 -4.66 13.57
CA ILE A 271 -5.52 -5.72 12.77
C ILE A 271 -6.57 -6.78 12.39
N GLU A 272 -7.38 -7.25 13.34
CA GLU A 272 -8.46 -8.20 13.05
C GLU A 272 -9.42 -7.65 11.99
N ASN A 273 -9.79 -6.38 12.09
CA ASN A 273 -10.65 -5.72 11.11
C ASN A 273 -9.99 -5.63 9.73
N VAL A 274 -8.68 -5.36 9.65
CA VAL A 274 -7.93 -5.37 8.39
C VAL A 274 -7.94 -6.76 7.77
N VAL A 275 -7.64 -7.81 8.54
CA VAL A 275 -7.64 -9.19 8.07
C VAL A 275 -9.05 -9.61 7.62
N ASN A 276 -10.07 -9.33 8.43
CA ASN A 276 -11.46 -9.65 8.10
C ASN A 276 -11.91 -8.94 6.82
N PHE A 277 -11.56 -7.66 6.65
CA PHE A 277 -11.90 -6.91 5.44
C PHE A 277 -11.24 -7.49 4.19
N ILE A 278 -9.96 -7.87 4.28
CA ILE A 278 -9.26 -8.52 3.17
C ILE A 278 -9.98 -9.83 2.81
N LEU A 279 -10.24 -10.69 3.79
CA LEU A 279 -10.82 -12.01 3.56
C LEU A 279 -12.28 -11.96 3.09
N GLU A 280 -13.11 -11.09 3.69
CA GLU A 280 -14.55 -11.05 3.48
C GLU A 280 -14.99 -10.14 2.32
N VAL A 281 -14.17 -9.14 1.99
CA VAL A 281 -14.51 -8.13 0.98
C VAL A 281 -13.54 -8.15 -0.19
N GLU A 282 -12.24 -7.95 0.04
CA GLU A 282 -11.29 -7.82 -1.06
C GLU A 282 -11.10 -9.14 -1.83
N LEU A 283 -10.88 -10.26 -1.15
CA LEU A 283 -10.65 -11.53 -1.84
C LEU A 283 -11.84 -12.02 -2.67
N PRO A 284 -13.10 -11.96 -2.18
CA PRO A 284 -14.26 -12.28 -3.02
C PRO A 284 -14.40 -11.35 -4.22
N GLN A 285 -14.26 -10.05 -4.02
CA GLN A 285 -14.46 -9.04 -5.07
C GLN A 285 -13.37 -9.05 -6.13
N LEU A 286 -12.10 -9.18 -5.71
CA LEU A 286 -10.95 -9.01 -6.59
C LEU A 286 -10.37 -10.33 -7.13
N CYS A 287 -10.52 -11.42 -6.38
CA CYS A 287 -9.92 -12.71 -6.71
C CYS A 287 -10.96 -13.81 -6.93
N GLY A 288 -12.27 -13.51 -6.82
CA GLY A 288 -13.34 -14.48 -6.98
C GLY A 288 -13.34 -15.61 -5.95
N VAL A 289 -12.80 -15.35 -4.75
CA VAL A 289 -12.79 -16.34 -3.67
C VAL A 289 -14.22 -16.58 -3.19
N ASP A 290 -14.63 -17.85 -3.15
CA ASP A 290 -15.95 -18.24 -2.68
C ASP A 290 -16.15 -17.88 -1.20
N ILE A 291 -17.25 -17.20 -0.90
CA ILE A 291 -17.63 -16.79 0.46
C ILE A 291 -17.69 -17.97 1.42
N GLY A 292 -18.12 -19.15 0.95
CA GLY A 292 -18.13 -20.40 1.73
C GLY A 292 -16.76 -20.86 2.22
N ASN A 293 -15.68 -20.41 1.58
CA ASN A 293 -14.30 -20.74 1.97
C ASN A 293 -13.65 -19.71 2.91
N ILE A 294 -14.30 -18.59 3.20
CA ILE A 294 -13.71 -17.55 4.08
C ILE A 294 -13.40 -18.10 5.47
N ARG A 295 -14.30 -18.90 6.06
CA ARG A 295 -14.04 -19.53 7.36
C ARG A 295 -12.81 -20.44 7.32
N LYS A 296 -12.61 -21.18 6.22
CA LYS A 296 -11.45 -22.06 6.04
C LYS A 296 -10.16 -21.25 5.90
N LEU A 297 -10.22 -20.08 5.24
CA LEU A 297 -9.08 -19.15 5.14
C LEU A 297 -8.74 -18.55 6.50
N LYS A 298 -9.72 -18.15 7.31
CA LYS A 298 -9.48 -17.69 8.68
C LYS A 298 -8.83 -18.80 9.52
N SER A 299 -9.37 -20.01 9.46
CA SER A 299 -8.79 -21.18 10.15
C SER A 299 -7.36 -21.46 9.68
N LEU A 300 -7.08 -21.33 8.39
CA LEU A 300 -5.75 -21.48 7.83
C LEU A 300 -4.76 -20.47 8.43
N LEU A 301 -5.14 -19.18 8.49
CA LEU A 301 -4.28 -18.13 9.09
C LEU A 301 -4.01 -18.41 10.57
N ILE A 302 -5.01 -18.82 11.35
CA ILE A 302 -4.87 -19.19 12.76
C ILE A 302 -3.93 -20.39 12.92
N ILE A 303 -4.05 -21.42 12.06
CA ILE A 303 -3.17 -22.58 12.05
C ILE A 303 -1.73 -22.15 11.79
N LEU A 304 -1.50 -21.26 10.82
CA LEU A 304 -0.17 -20.76 10.47
C LEU A 304 0.42 -19.86 11.57
N ALA A 305 -0.43 -19.05 12.24
CA ALA A 305 -0.01 -18.21 13.38
C ALA A 305 0.42 -19.03 14.60
N SER A 306 -0.25 -20.16 14.84
CA SER A 306 -0.07 -20.96 16.07
C SER A 306 1.01 -22.03 15.97
N LYS A 307 1.43 -22.38 14.74
CA LYS A 307 2.44 -23.45 14.54
C LYS A 307 3.80 -22.85 14.20
N VAL A 308 4.82 -23.36 14.88
CA VAL A 308 6.26 -23.11 14.61
C VAL A 308 6.58 -23.38 13.14
N PRO A 309 7.62 -22.71 12.56
CA PRO A 309 7.92 -22.78 11.14
C PRO A 309 7.78 -24.18 10.61
N LEU A 310 6.72 -24.39 9.86
CA LEU A 310 6.40 -25.69 9.33
C LEU A 310 7.32 -25.94 8.14
N GLN A 311 8.12 -26.99 8.21
CA GLN A 311 8.36 -27.72 6.98
C GLN A 311 7.00 -28.04 6.41
N VAL A 312 6.68 -27.41 5.30
CA VAL A 312 5.28 -27.32 4.79
C VAL A 312 4.82 -28.72 4.38
N ASP A 313 4.10 -29.41 5.27
CA ASP A 313 3.35 -30.60 4.93
C ASP A 313 1.97 -30.18 4.39
N MET A 314 1.88 -30.04 3.08
CA MET A 314 0.65 -29.63 2.39
C MET A 314 -0.52 -30.55 2.70
N THR A 315 -0.27 -31.83 2.95
CA THR A 315 -1.35 -32.81 3.27
C THR A 315 -1.93 -32.52 4.65
N LYS A 316 -1.10 -32.26 5.64
CA LYS A 316 -1.55 -31.90 6.99
C LYS A 316 -2.25 -30.56 7.04
N ILE A 317 -1.72 -29.55 6.34
CA ILE A 317 -2.36 -28.23 6.28
C ILE A 317 -3.70 -28.30 5.55
N SER A 318 -3.75 -29.02 4.42
CA SER A 318 -4.97 -29.26 3.64
C SER A 318 -6.07 -29.92 4.48
N ALA A 319 -5.72 -30.98 5.20
CA ALA A 319 -6.64 -31.67 6.09
C ALA A 319 -7.14 -30.76 7.25
N ALA A 320 -6.20 -30.05 7.89
CA ALA A 320 -6.52 -29.15 9.02
C ALA A 320 -7.38 -27.95 8.61
N ALA A 321 -7.18 -27.39 7.40
CA ALA A 321 -7.95 -26.29 6.87
C ALA A 321 -9.25 -26.73 6.16
N GLY A 322 -9.46 -28.04 5.94
CA GLY A 322 -10.59 -28.58 5.20
C GLY A 322 -10.64 -28.12 3.73
N LEU A 323 -9.47 -27.97 3.10
CA LEU A 323 -9.30 -27.51 1.72
C LEU A 323 -8.68 -28.61 0.86
N ALA A 324 -9.07 -28.72 -0.42
CA ALA A 324 -8.34 -29.54 -1.37
C ALA A 324 -6.94 -28.96 -1.61
N ARG A 325 -5.93 -29.81 -1.88
CA ARG A 325 -4.53 -29.40 -2.03
C ARG A 325 -4.35 -28.31 -3.10
N THR A 326 -5.00 -28.44 -4.24
CA THR A 326 -4.93 -27.45 -5.33
C THR A 326 -5.52 -26.10 -4.92
N THR A 327 -6.66 -26.12 -4.24
CA THR A 327 -7.32 -24.93 -3.70
C THR A 327 -6.45 -24.27 -2.64
N LEU A 328 -5.83 -25.07 -1.74
CA LEU A 328 -4.90 -24.54 -0.74
C LEU A 328 -3.73 -23.80 -1.37
N LEU A 329 -3.09 -24.40 -2.39
CA LEU A 329 -1.97 -23.75 -3.10
C LEU A 329 -2.40 -22.42 -3.74
N SER A 330 -3.54 -22.40 -4.40
CA SER A 330 -4.10 -21.17 -4.99
C SER A 330 -4.35 -20.12 -3.91
N TYR A 331 -4.94 -20.49 -2.79
CA TYR A 331 -5.23 -19.58 -1.68
C TYR A 331 -3.97 -19.07 -0.98
N LEU A 332 -2.94 -19.88 -0.82
CA LEU A 332 -1.65 -19.43 -0.31
C LEU A 332 -1.05 -18.33 -1.19
N GLN A 333 -1.13 -18.48 -2.52
CA GLN A 333 -0.65 -17.45 -3.45
C GLN A 333 -1.48 -16.15 -3.35
N ILE A 334 -2.80 -16.26 -3.23
CA ILE A 334 -3.67 -15.10 -3.06
C ILE A 334 -3.38 -14.40 -1.73
N LEU A 335 -3.24 -15.14 -0.63
CA LEU A 335 -2.92 -14.60 0.69
C LEU A 335 -1.51 -13.95 0.72
N HIS A 336 -0.55 -14.50 -0.01
CA HIS A 336 0.77 -13.88 -0.18
C HIS A 336 0.67 -12.54 -0.92
N ARG A 337 -0.05 -12.51 -2.05
CA ARG A 337 -0.27 -11.27 -2.80
C ARG A 337 -1.07 -10.22 -2.03
N SER A 338 -1.98 -10.66 -1.14
CA SER A 338 -2.72 -9.74 -0.26
C SER A 338 -1.92 -9.23 0.94
N ARG A 339 -0.64 -9.62 1.04
CA ARG A 339 0.24 -9.27 2.16
C ARG A 339 -0.28 -9.75 3.53
N LEU A 340 -0.81 -10.97 3.55
CA LEU A 340 -1.11 -11.70 4.78
C LEU A 340 -0.09 -12.79 5.06
N LEU A 341 0.61 -13.29 4.03
CA LEU A 341 1.63 -14.33 4.12
C LEU A 341 2.89 -13.95 3.36
N ASN A 342 4.02 -14.50 3.80
CA ASN A 342 5.26 -14.63 3.05
C ASN A 342 5.51 -16.09 2.72
N LEU A 343 5.70 -16.39 1.44
CA LEU A 343 5.99 -17.74 0.93
C LEU A 343 7.44 -17.79 0.51
N LEU A 344 8.23 -18.69 1.12
CA LEU A 344 9.63 -18.90 0.75
C LEU A 344 9.79 -20.20 -0.03
N PHE A 345 10.65 -20.12 -1.04
CA PHE A 345 10.99 -21.23 -1.92
C PHE A 345 12.50 -21.41 -1.92
N SER A 346 12.99 -22.64 -2.13
CA SER A 346 14.42 -22.90 -2.40
C SER A 346 14.77 -22.50 -3.84
N GLY A 347 15.92 -21.87 -4.04
CA GLY A 347 16.33 -21.26 -5.32
C GLY A 347 16.63 -22.23 -6.47
N GLU A 348 16.63 -23.54 -6.23
CA GLU A 348 17.20 -24.53 -7.17
C GLU A 348 16.34 -24.86 -8.39
N ASP A 349 15.01 -24.62 -8.37
CA ASP A 349 14.13 -24.95 -9.51
C ASP A 349 12.95 -23.97 -9.65
N SER A 350 12.91 -23.20 -10.74
CA SER A 350 11.79 -22.30 -11.07
C SER A 350 10.45 -23.03 -11.22
N VAL A 351 10.45 -24.29 -11.61
CA VAL A 351 9.24 -25.13 -11.75
C VAL A 351 8.69 -25.51 -10.37
N LYS A 352 9.55 -25.75 -9.37
CA LYS A 352 9.11 -26.05 -7.99
C LYS A 352 8.48 -24.82 -7.30
N LYS A 353 8.91 -23.60 -7.64
CA LYS A 353 8.30 -22.37 -7.13
C LYS A 353 6.80 -22.26 -7.42
N MET A 354 6.30 -22.91 -8.47
CA MET A 354 4.87 -22.93 -8.81
C MET A 354 4.07 -24.01 -8.04
N GLN A 355 4.73 -24.96 -7.38
CA GLN A 355 4.06 -26.14 -6.84
C GLN A 355 3.88 -26.13 -5.33
N LYS A 356 4.89 -25.75 -4.54
CA LYS A 356 4.84 -25.83 -3.08
C LYS A 356 5.88 -24.91 -2.45
N PRO A 357 5.49 -24.02 -1.52
CA PRO A 357 6.47 -23.27 -0.72
C PRO A 357 7.20 -24.21 0.26
N ASP A 358 8.46 -23.92 0.53
CA ASP A 358 9.27 -24.63 1.53
C ASP A 358 9.00 -24.16 2.95
N LYS A 359 8.79 -22.84 3.12
CA LYS A 359 8.35 -22.22 4.38
C LYS A 359 7.23 -21.22 4.14
N ILE A 360 6.34 -21.07 5.12
CA ILE A 360 5.24 -20.12 5.13
C ILE A 360 5.30 -19.34 6.43
N TYR A 361 5.29 -17.99 6.33
CA TYR A 361 5.20 -17.08 7.46
C TYR A 361 3.98 -16.18 7.31
N LEU A 362 3.42 -15.69 8.41
CA LEU A 362 2.58 -14.53 8.36
C LEU A 362 3.41 -13.32 7.92
N GLU A 363 2.79 -12.35 7.26
CA GLU A 363 3.49 -11.22 6.65
C GLU A 363 4.37 -10.46 7.64
N ASN A 364 3.92 -10.31 8.88
CA ASN A 364 4.65 -9.60 9.92
C ASN A 364 4.34 -10.16 11.31
N PRO A 365 5.19 -9.90 12.33
CA PRO A 365 5.01 -10.40 13.69
C PRO A 365 3.70 -9.98 14.35
N ASN A 366 3.17 -8.79 14.05
CA ASN A 366 1.93 -8.29 14.66
C ASN A 366 0.71 -9.15 14.27
N LEU A 367 0.71 -9.71 13.05
CA LEU A 367 -0.31 -10.69 12.64
C LEU A 367 -0.21 -11.99 13.45
N ILE A 368 1.02 -12.41 13.81
CA ILE A 368 1.22 -13.60 14.66
C ILE A 368 0.65 -13.35 16.04
N ASP A 369 0.95 -12.19 16.63
CA ASP A 369 0.49 -11.82 17.98
C ASP A 369 -1.05 -11.82 18.05
N VAL A 370 -1.71 -11.23 17.07
CA VAL A 370 -3.18 -11.08 17.05
C VAL A 370 -3.90 -12.38 16.67
N LEU A 371 -3.37 -13.18 15.73
CA LEU A 371 -4.07 -14.35 15.21
C LEU A 371 -3.73 -15.64 15.96
N SER A 372 -2.66 -15.67 16.76
CA SER A 372 -2.27 -16.86 17.52
C SER A 372 -3.13 -17.03 18.76
N LEU A 373 -3.73 -18.20 18.93
CA LEU A 373 -4.56 -18.52 20.11
C LEU A 373 -3.74 -18.77 21.37
N THR A 374 -2.44 -19.06 21.23
CA THR A 374 -1.55 -19.51 22.34
C THR A 374 -0.36 -18.59 22.55
N GLY A 375 -0.32 -17.43 21.88
CA GLY A 375 0.88 -16.62 21.71
C GLY A 375 1.80 -17.21 20.64
N GLY A 376 2.46 -16.35 19.88
CA GLY A 376 3.38 -16.78 18.82
C GLY A 376 4.63 -17.44 19.38
N ASN A 377 5.16 -18.46 18.66
CA ASN A 377 6.47 -19.01 18.99
C ASN A 377 7.57 -17.97 18.73
N THR A 378 8.46 -17.75 19.70
CA THR A 378 9.54 -16.76 19.61
C THR A 378 10.43 -16.94 18.36
N GLY A 379 10.73 -18.20 17.97
CA GLY A 379 11.49 -18.49 16.76
C GLY A 379 10.75 -18.01 15.51
N THR A 380 9.45 -18.31 15.41
CA THR A 380 8.61 -17.87 14.29
C THR A 380 8.50 -16.34 14.21
N ILE A 381 8.39 -15.66 15.34
CA ILE A 381 8.35 -14.19 15.41
C ILE A 381 9.63 -13.58 14.86
N ARG A 382 10.80 -14.12 15.28
CA ARG A 382 12.12 -13.67 14.80
C ARG A 382 12.29 -13.88 13.29
N GLU A 383 11.98 -15.08 12.81
CA GLU A 383 12.07 -15.40 11.39
C GLU A 383 11.10 -14.54 10.56
N SER A 384 9.85 -14.41 11.00
CA SER A 384 8.85 -13.56 10.33
C SER A 384 9.29 -12.10 10.26
N PHE A 385 9.89 -11.56 11.33
CA PHE A 385 10.45 -10.21 11.35
C PHE A 385 11.55 -10.04 10.29
N VAL A 386 12.56 -10.91 10.27
CA VAL A 386 13.69 -10.80 9.33
C VAL A 386 13.20 -10.94 7.89
N VAL A 387 12.33 -11.92 7.63
CA VAL A 387 11.73 -12.13 6.29
C VAL A 387 10.97 -10.87 5.86
N ASN A 388 10.13 -10.30 6.73
CA ASN A 388 9.35 -9.10 6.41
C ASN A 388 10.25 -7.90 6.09
N GLN A 389 11.28 -7.64 6.88
CA GLN A 389 12.17 -6.50 6.69
C GLN A 389 13.05 -6.64 5.44
N LEU A 390 13.51 -7.85 5.13
CA LEU A 390 14.36 -8.11 3.96
C LEU A 390 13.57 -8.21 2.65
N ALA A 391 12.39 -8.83 2.66
CA ALA A 391 11.60 -9.07 1.44
C ALA A 391 11.11 -7.79 0.74
N TYR A 392 11.28 -6.63 1.36
CA TYR A 392 10.95 -5.33 0.76
C TYR A 392 11.91 -4.97 -0.39
N GLN A 393 13.21 -5.20 -0.21
CA GLN A 393 14.24 -4.77 -1.16
C GLN A 393 15.10 -5.92 -1.68
N HIS A 394 14.98 -7.12 -1.09
CA HIS A 394 15.85 -8.25 -1.36
C HIS A 394 15.06 -9.51 -1.75
N LEU A 395 15.68 -10.37 -2.54
CA LEU A 395 15.17 -11.70 -2.81
C LEU A 395 15.47 -12.61 -1.61
N VAL A 396 14.43 -13.00 -0.88
CA VAL A 396 14.54 -13.89 0.27
C VAL A 396 14.10 -15.28 -0.13
N GLU A 397 14.98 -16.27 0.02
CA GLU A 397 14.72 -17.66 -0.32
C GLU A 397 15.05 -18.57 0.87
N TYR A 398 14.45 -19.76 0.90
CA TYR A 398 14.77 -20.79 1.88
C TYR A 398 16.07 -21.51 1.53
N THR A 399 16.88 -21.84 2.53
CA THR A 399 18.07 -22.70 2.37
C THR A 399 18.17 -23.74 3.49
N LYS A 400 18.75 -24.90 3.18
CA LYS A 400 19.05 -25.96 4.18
C LYS A 400 20.33 -25.67 4.97
N ALA A 401 21.19 -24.80 4.44
CA ALA A 401 22.45 -24.43 5.08
C ALA A 401 22.29 -23.47 6.25
N GLY A 402 21.12 -22.78 6.32
CA GLY A 402 20.72 -21.85 7.39
C GLY A 402 19.21 -21.73 7.41
N ASP A 403 18.68 -20.59 7.81
CA ASP A 403 17.24 -20.30 7.73
C ASP A 403 16.86 -19.65 6.41
N LEU A 404 17.66 -18.68 5.95
CA LEU A 404 17.41 -17.87 4.76
C LEU A 404 18.66 -17.73 3.92
N ILE A 405 18.48 -17.56 2.60
CA ILE A 405 19.50 -17.04 1.69
C ILE A 405 18.95 -15.78 1.02
N ILE A 406 19.75 -14.71 1.03
CA ILE A 406 19.38 -13.40 0.55
C ILE A 406 20.17 -13.08 -0.71
N ASP A 407 19.49 -12.67 -1.78
CA ASP A 407 20.06 -12.32 -3.08
C ASP A 407 21.02 -13.39 -3.62
N LYS A 408 20.74 -14.67 -3.26
CA LYS A 408 21.56 -15.86 -3.59
C LYS A 408 23.01 -15.77 -3.09
N THR A 409 23.31 -14.86 -2.20
CA THR A 409 24.66 -14.52 -1.75
C THR A 409 24.85 -14.70 -0.25
N TYR A 410 23.96 -14.13 0.56
CA TYR A 410 24.13 -14.08 2.01
C TYR A 410 23.26 -15.13 2.70
N THR A 411 23.89 -16.03 3.46
CA THR A 411 23.16 -17.01 4.28
C THR A 411 22.96 -16.46 5.68
N ILE A 412 21.71 -16.46 6.16
CA ILE A 412 21.35 -15.97 7.49
C ILE A 412 20.76 -17.11 8.32
N GLU A 413 21.31 -17.29 9.51
CA GLU A 413 20.78 -18.15 10.57
C GLU A 413 20.15 -17.27 11.65
N ILE A 414 18.91 -17.56 12.05
CA ILE A 414 18.16 -16.72 12.97
C ILE A 414 18.01 -17.42 14.32
N GLY A 415 18.23 -16.69 15.41
CA GLY A 415 18.09 -17.28 16.73
C GLY A 415 18.17 -16.32 17.89
N GLY A 416 18.22 -16.87 19.09
CA GLY A 416 18.41 -16.10 20.31
C GLY A 416 19.89 -15.79 20.58
N LYS A 417 20.15 -15.11 21.69
CA LYS A 417 21.50 -14.70 22.14
C LYS A 417 22.54 -15.83 22.16
N SER A 418 22.13 -17.04 22.49
CA SER A 418 23.02 -18.21 22.61
C SER A 418 23.30 -18.94 21.30
N LYS A 419 22.72 -18.49 20.18
CA LYS A 419 22.94 -19.14 18.87
C LYS A 419 24.42 -19.11 18.50
N ASP A 420 25.01 -20.27 18.22
CA ASP A 420 26.45 -20.45 18.00
C ASP A 420 26.86 -20.57 16.52
N GLY A 421 25.90 -20.61 15.59
CA GLY A 421 26.17 -20.64 14.13
C GLY A 421 26.83 -21.92 13.63
N LYS A 422 26.82 -23.02 14.39
CA LYS A 422 27.43 -24.30 13.94
C LYS A 422 26.90 -24.77 12.59
N GLN A 423 25.63 -24.51 12.32
CA GLN A 423 24.98 -24.92 11.07
C GLN A 423 25.58 -24.21 9.85
N ILE A 424 26.07 -22.99 10.01
CA ILE A 424 26.59 -22.13 8.93
C ILE A 424 28.12 -21.95 8.99
N ALA A 425 28.82 -22.63 9.89
CA ALA A 425 30.25 -22.45 10.14
C ALA A 425 31.15 -22.57 8.89
N ASN A 426 30.77 -23.41 7.93
CA ASN A 426 31.48 -23.60 6.67
C ASN A 426 30.80 -23.00 5.46
N VAL A 427 29.80 -22.11 5.67
CA VAL A 427 29.07 -21.49 4.59
C VAL A 427 29.66 -20.09 4.33
N PRO A 428 30.13 -19.81 3.12
CA PRO A 428 30.63 -18.47 2.77
C PRO A 428 29.52 -17.39 2.95
N HIS A 429 29.91 -16.19 3.29
CA HIS A 429 29.00 -15.06 3.47
C HIS A 429 27.82 -15.36 4.39
N SER A 430 28.10 -16.02 5.51
CA SER A 430 27.08 -16.42 6.47
C SER A 430 27.10 -15.56 7.72
N PHE A 431 25.89 -15.25 8.23
CA PHE A 431 25.68 -14.37 9.37
C PHE A 431 24.62 -14.94 10.30
N ILE A 432 24.67 -14.52 11.57
CA ILE A 432 23.68 -14.88 12.58
C ILE A 432 22.88 -13.64 12.93
N ALA A 433 21.57 -13.66 12.69
CA ALA A 433 20.64 -12.66 13.22
C ALA A 433 20.22 -13.07 14.64
N ALA A 434 20.84 -12.43 15.64
CA ALA A 434 20.70 -12.81 17.05
C ALA A 434 19.79 -11.85 17.82
N ASP A 435 18.74 -12.40 18.42
CA ASP A 435 17.88 -11.67 19.34
C ASP A 435 18.52 -11.50 20.72
N ASP A 436 17.96 -10.60 21.56
CA ASP A 436 18.45 -10.28 22.90
C ASP A 436 19.92 -9.81 22.94
N THR A 437 20.40 -9.17 21.88
CA THR A 437 21.72 -8.55 21.80
C THR A 437 21.63 -7.10 21.35
N GLU A 438 22.39 -6.20 21.99
CA GLU A 438 22.47 -4.79 21.61
C GLU A 438 23.62 -4.53 20.63
N TYR A 439 24.69 -5.29 20.71
CA TYR A 439 25.92 -5.09 19.95
C TYR A 439 26.20 -6.25 19.01
N ALA A 440 26.76 -5.93 17.84
CA ALA A 440 27.26 -6.91 16.92
C ALA A 440 28.65 -7.41 17.36
N PHE A 441 28.98 -8.65 16.96
CA PHE A 441 30.30 -9.23 17.17
C PHE A 441 30.63 -10.21 16.03
N GLY A 442 31.62 -9.84 15.21
CA GLY A 442 31.98 -10.63 14.05
C GLY A 442 30.82 -10.78 13.05
N ASN A 443 30.42 -12.02 12.76
CA ASN A 443 29.29 -12.31 11.89
C ASN A 443 27.93 -12.37 12.64
N LYS A 444 27.92 -12.09 13.94
CA LYS A 444 26.71 -12.09 14.76
C LYS A 444 26.14 -10.67 14.86
N ILE A 445 24.98 -10.47 14.29
CA ILE A 445 24.33 -9.16 14.12
C ILE A 445 23.06 -9.15 14.96
N PRO A 446 22.79 -8.09 15.75
CA PRO A 446 21.55 -7.95 16.48
C PRO A 446 20.31 -8.03 15.56
N LEU A 447 19.30 -8.79 15.97
CA LEU A 447 18.07 -8.97 15.20
C LEU A 447 17.39 -7.63 14.85
N TRP A 448 17.33 -6.72 15.81
CA TRP A 448 16.71 -5.40 15.64
C TRP A 448 17.36 -4.58 14.50
N ALA A 449 18.65 -4.78 14.21
CA ALA A 449 19.37 -4.01 13.21
C ALA A 449 18.83 -4.22 11.79
N PHE A 450 18.25 -5.39 11.50
CA PHE A 450 17.56 -5.66 10.25
C PHE A 450 16.30 -4.78 10.07
N GLY A 451 15.77 -4.22 11.14
CA GLY A 451 14.67 -3.24 11.09
C GLY A 451 15.09 -1.80 10.75
N CYS A 452 16.34 -1.59 10.35
CA CYS A 452 16.86 -0.29 9.93
C CYS A 452 17.24 -0.24 8.43
N LEU A 453 16.81 -1.22 7.64
CA LEU A 453 17.16 -1.32 6.21
C LEU A 453 16.36 -0.35 5.33
N TYR A 454 15.21 0.15 5.81
CA TYR A 454 14.40 1.16 5.11
C TYR A 454 13.72 2.13 6.08
#